data_34a099e0baa7d2a753cca8a8680f9adc
#
_entry.id   34a099e0baa7d2a753cca8a8680f9adc
#
_cell.length_a   1.000
_cell.length_b   1.000
_cell.length_c   1.000
_cell.angle_alpha   90.00
_cell.angle_beta   90.00
_cell.angle_gamma   90.00
#
_symmetry.space_group_name_H-M   'P 1'
#
loop_
_entity.id
_entity.type
_entity.pdbx_description
1 polymer ?
#
loop_
_entity_poly.entity_id
_entity_poly.type
_entity_poly.pdbx_seq_one_letter_code
_entity_poly.pdbx_strand_id
1 'polypeptide(L)'
;MQAMSTRKALVFVVTFVSYGLYHASRKALSGVKSSIKADWLSNATHPPLFPNEVDAKHFLGSLDAIFMAAYAAALFFWGWLGDRLNPKMVVAAGMVGSAITLTLFGTIPKWLNFYSVPYYIMTYIAFGLVQACGWPSEIAIMANWFGKGNRGFVMGVWAACQPVGNIFGSMFTAMVLPLGYEYTFLLNSVLIAIGAVVVVTAIDSSPEQEHSEGLEANSTETHNFHGEPISLLKALLLPGVLAYCICNACLKLVNYAFFFWLPLYLTDAYHWE
;
A
#
# COMPACT_ATOMS: atom_id res chain seq x y z
N MET A 1 14.78 7.09 29.22
CA MET A 1 14.27 7.24 27.84
C MET A 1 14.90 8.50 27.26
N GLN A 2 15.82 8.35 26.28
CA GLN A 2 16.36 9.52 25.57
C GLN A 2 15.20 10.14 24.75
N ALA A 3 15.04 11.46 24.87
CA ALA A 3 14.06 12.20 24.08
C ALA A 3 14.33 11.97 22.59
N MET A 4 13.29 11.62 21.85
CA MET A 4 13.37 11.40 20.40
C MET A 4 13.70 12.76 19.75
N SER A 5 14.79 12.82 18.97
CA SER A 5 15.14 14.02 18.21
C SER A 5 13.93 14.47 17.35
N THR A 6 13.70 15.76 17.20
CA THR A 6 12.60 16.31 16.39
C THR A 6 12.59 15.75 14.96
N ARG A 7 13.78 15.57 14.34
CA ARG A 7 13.93 14.95 13.02
C ARG A 7 13.48 13.50 13.00
N LYS A 8 13.83 12.68 14.01
CA LYS A 8 13.35 11.30 14.13
C LYS A 8 11.85 11.22 14.31
N ALA A 9 11.26 12.13 15.10
CA ALA A 9 9.81 12.23 15.25
C ALA A 9 9.12 12.57 13.93
N LEU A 10 9.68 13.52 13.17
CA LEU A 10 9.17 13.90 11.85
C LEU A 10 9.20 12.71 10.87
N VAL A 11 10.33 12.01 10.78
CA VAL A 11 10.44 10.82 9.91
C VAL A 11 9.45 9.74 10.32
N PHE A 12 9.29 9.49 11.62
CA PHE A 12 8.30 8.53 12.11
C PHE A 12 6.88 8.91 11.69
N VAL A 13 6.48 10.17 11.90
CA VAL A 13 5.12 10.63 11.57
C VAL A 13 4.90 10.61 10.05
N VAL A 14 5.84 11.11 9.26
CA VAL A 14 5.70 11.15 7.79
C VAL A 14 5.62 9.74 7.22
N THR A 15 6.49 8.82 7.64
CA THR A 15 6.44 7.42 7.17
C THR A 15 5.20 6.68 7.68
N PHE A 16 4.72 6.99 8.89
CA PHE A 16 3.47 6.46 9.42
C PHE A 16 2.27 6.90 8.57
N VAL A 17 2.19 8.18 8.24
CA VAL A 17 1.10 8.75 7.43
C VAL A 17 1.19 8.26 5.99
N SER A 18 2.37 8.29 5.36
CA SER A 18 2.54 7.84 3.96
C SER A 18 2.14 6.38 3.78
N TYR A 19 2.56 5.49 4.69
CA TYR A 19 2.15 4.08 4.62
C TYR A 19 0.68 3.88 4.97
N GLY A 20 0.13 4.70 5.86
CA GLY A 20 -1.30 4.78 6.13
C GLY A 20 -2.10 5.15 4.88
N LEU A 21 -1.62 6.11 4.07
CA LEU A 21 -2.25 6.49 2.80
C LEU A 21 -2.19 5.37 1.75
N TYR A 22 -1.09 4.59 1.68
CA TYR A 22 -1.06 3.38 0.87
C TYR A 22 -2.18 2.40 1.26
N HIS A 23 -2.41 2.20 2.55
CA HIS A 23 -3.47 1.33 3.04
C HIS A 23 -4.87 1.90 2.82
N ALA A 24 -5.06 3.20 3.00
CA ALA A 24 -6.31 3.88 2.71
C ALA A 24 -6.70 3.74 1.23
N SER A 25 -5.74 3.94 0.31
CA SER A 25 -5.97 3.80 -1.14
C SER A 25 -6.35 2.37 -1.55
N ARG A 26 -5.76 1.34 -0.92
CA ARG A 26 -6.16 -0.07 -1.15
C ARG A 26 -7.59 -0.36 -0.68
N LYS A 27 -8.05 0.34 0.33
CA LYS A 27 -9.40 0.16 0.89
C LYS A 27 -10.50 0.74 -0.02
N ALA A 28 -10.15 1.65 -0.94
CA ALA A 28 -11.11 2.34 -1.80
C ALA A 28 -12.06 1.38 -2.55
N LEU A 29 -11.55 0.39 -3.28
CA LEU A 29 -12.40 -0.56 -4.00
C LEU A 29 -13.30 -1.36 -3.06
N SER A 30 -12.76 -1.82 -1.93
CA SER A 30 -13.54 -2.60 -0.94
C SER A 30 -14.77 -1.86 -0.45
N GLY A 31 -14.66 -0.55 -0.23
CA GLY A 31 -15.76 0.27 0.26
C GLY A 31 -16.82 0.61 -0.78
N VAL A 32 -16.50 0.52 -2.08
CA VAL A 32 -17.41 0.90 -3.16
C VAL A 32 -17.91 -0.28 -4.01
N LYS A 33 -17.61 -1.52 -3.62
CA LYS A 33 -17.96 -2.71 -4.41
C LYS A 33 -19.44 -2.80 -4.75
N SER A 34 -20.34 -2.44 -3.83
CA SER A 34 -21.79 -2.43 -4.08
C SER A 34 -22.17 -1.40 -5.14
N SER A 35 -21.64 -0.18 -5.05
CA SER A 35 -21.95 0.90 -5.97
C SER A 35 -21.39 0.66 -7.37
N ILE A 36 -20.12 0.22 -7.47
CA ILE A 36 -19.49 -0.08 -8.77
C ILE A 36 -20.15 -1.30 -9.44
N LYS A 37 -20.56 -2.32 -8.66
CA LYS A 37 -21.34 -3.46 -9.15
C LYS A 37 -22.67 -3.00 -9.74
N ALA A 38 -23.41 -2.14 -9.03
CA ALA A 38 -24.68 -1.60 -9.49
C ALA A 38 -24.52 -0.78 -10.80
N ASP A 39 -23.45 0.00 -10.91
CA ASP A 39 -23.12 0.75 -12.11
C ASP A 39 -22.83 -0.17 -13.30
N TRP A 40 -21.99 -1.21 -13.12
CA TRP A 40 -21.67 -2.19 -14.17
C TRP A 40 -22.87 -3.01 -14.70
N LEU A 41 -23.90 -3.15 -13.88
CA LEU A 41 -25.15 -3.84 -14.26
C LEU A 41 -26.19 -2.87 -14.84
N SER A 42 -25.98 -1.57 -14.69
CA SER A 42 -26.92 -0.54 -15.14
C SER A 42 -26.95 -0.46 -16.67
N ASN A 43 -28.17 -0.31 -17.20
CA ASN A 43 -28.43 -0.05 -18.63
C ASN A 43 -28.82 1.41 -18.89
N ALA A 44 -28.62 2.31 -17.93
CA ALA A 44 -29.11 3.68 -18.03
C ALA A 44 -28.23 4.57 -18.92
N THR A 45 -26.90 4.38 -18.88
CA THR A 45 -25.93 5.25 -19.58
C THR A 45 -25.04 4.50 -20.56
N HIS A 46 -24.93 3.18 -20.42
CA HIS A 46 -24.09 2.31 -21.26
C HIS A 46 -24.69 0.89 -21.28
N PRO A 47 -24.31 0.04 -22.25
CA PRO A 47 -24.66 -1.37 -22.19
C PRO A 47 -24.06 -2.01 -20.92
N PRO A 48 -24.81 -2.90 -20.23
CA PRO A 48 -24.31 -3.57 -19.03
C PRO A 48 -22.98 -4.27 -19.31
N LEU A 49 -21.99 -4.10 -18.43
CA LEU A 49 -20.70 -4.76 -18.55
C LEU A 49 -20.81 -6.26 -18.27
N PHE A 50 -21.76 -6.66 -17.44
CA PHE A 50 -22.05 -8.05 -17.09
C PHE A 50 -23.54 -8.37 -17.24
N PRO A 51 -23.89 -9.61 -17.66
CA PRO A 51 -25.27 -10.01 -17.87
C PRO A 51 -26.05 -10.20 -16.55
N ASN A 52 -25.35 -10.46 -15.46
CA ASN A 52 -25.95 -10.74 -14.15
C ASN A 52 -25.02 -10.35 -12.98
N GLU A 53 -25.59 -10.36 -11.79
CA GLU A 53 -24.89 -9.98 -10.56
C GLU A 53 -23.80 -10.98 -10.16
N VAL A 54 -23.98 -12.25 -10.48
CA VAL A 54 -23.02 -13.31 -10.14
C VAL A 54 -21.70 -13.09 -10.89
N ASP A 55 -21.78 -12.80 -12.20
CA ASP A 55 -20.59 -12.54 -13.02
C ASP A 55 -19.87 -11.26 -12.57
N ALA A 56 -20.59 -10.21 -12.20
CA ALA A 56 -20.03 -8.99 -11.65
C ALA A 56 -19.29 -9.25 -10.31
N LYS A 57 -19.87 -10.06 -9.41
CA LYS A 57 -19.22 -10.47 -8.16
C LYS A 57 -17.97 -11.33 -8.40
N HIS A 58 -18.03 -12.28 -9.32
CA HIS A 58 -16.87 -13.09 -9.70
C HIS A 58 -15.74 -12.23 -10.26
N PHE A 59 -16.08 -11.22 -11.07
CA PHE A 59 -15.09 -10.30 -11.58
C PHE A 59 -14.45 -9.43 -10.48
N LEU A 60 -15.23 -8.92 -9.52
CA LEU A 60 -14.67 -8.21 -8.35
C LEU A 60 -13.71 -9.10 -7.54
N GLY A 61 -14.06 -10.38 -7.36
CA GLY A 61 -13.16 -11.35 -6.71
C GLY A 61 -11.89 -11.61 -7.50
N SER A 62 -12.01 -11.69 -8.82
CA SER A 62 -10.85 -11.85 -9.71
C SER A 62 -9.94 -10.64 -9.66
N LEU A 63 -10.47 -9.42 -9.58
CA LEU A 63 -9.67 -8.20 -9.41
C LEU A 63 -8.87 -8.22 -8.11
N ASP A 64 -9.49 -8.59 -6.97
CA ASP A 64 -8.77 -8.73 -5.71
C ASP A 64 -7.62 -9.75 -5.80
N ALA A 65 -7.88 -10.91 -6.41
CA ALA A 65 -6.87 -11.96 -6.60
C ALA A 65 -5.73 -11.49 -7.52
N ILE A 66 -6.05 -10.84 -8.63
CA ILE A 66 -5.09 -10.29 -9.59
C ILE A 66 -4.23 -9.20 -8.94
N PHE A 67 -4.84 -8.30 -8.18
CA PHE A 67 -4.11 -7.29 -7.42
C PHE A 67 -3.11 -7.93 -6.45
N MET A 68 -3.55 -8.90 -5.65
CA MET A 68 -2.69 -9.57 -4.68
C MET A 68 -1.57 -10.37 -5.34
N ALA A 69 -1.83 -11.01 -6.47
CA ALA A 69 -0.81 -11.73 -7.24
C ALA A 69 0.24 -10.77 -7.82
N ALA A 70 -0.20 -9.67 -8.46
CA ALA A 70 0.68 -8.64 -8.99
C ALA A 70 1.52 -8.00 -7.88
N TYR A 71 0.89 -7.65 -6.75
CA TYR A 71 1.55 -7.11 -5.56
C TYR A 71 2.61 -8.06 -5.02
N ALA A 72 2.28 -9.36 -4.85
CA ALA A 72 3.21 -10.36 -4.33
C ALA A 72 4.42 -10.56 -5.27
N ALA A 73 4.20 -10.64 -6.58
CA ALA A 73 5.27 -10.74 -7.56
C ALA A 73 6.18 -9.50 -7.54
N ALA A 74 5.57 -8.31 -7.45
CA ALA A 74 6.30 -7.05 -7.44
C ALA A 74 7.10 -6.82 -6.14
N LEU A 75 6.72 -7.42 -5.00
CA LEU A 75 7.50 -7.34 -3.76
C LEU A 75 8.93 -7.88 -3.93
N PHE A 76 9.12 -8.96 -4.68
CA PHE A 76 10.45 -9.49 -4.97
C PHE A 76 11.28 -8.52 -5.82
N PHE A 77 10.65 -7.94 -6.85
CA PHE A 77 11.30 -6.95 -7.70
C PHE A 77 11.68 -5.68 -6.92
N TRP A 78 10.75 -5.13 -6.14
CA TRP A 78 11.00 -3.92 -5.35
C TRP A 78 11.96 -4.16 -4.18
N GLY A 79 12.00 -5.35 -3.59
CA GLY A 79 13.02 -5.72 -2.61
C GLY A 79 14.43 -5.66 -3.22
N TRP A 80 14.62 -6.27 -4.40
CA TRP A 80 15.90 -6.24 -5.11
C TRP A 80 16.29 -4.83 -5.60
N LEU A 81 15.32 -4.05 -6.09
CA LEU A 81 15.56 -2.70 -6.61
C LEU A 81 15.73 -1.68 -5.47
N GLY A 82 15.01 -1.86 -4.37
CA GLY A 82 15.04 -0.98 -3.21
C GLY A 82 16.41 -0.90 -2.54
N ASP A 83 17.22 -1.97 -2.60
CA ASP A 83 18.60 -1.99 -2.09
C ASP A 83 19.57 -1.11 -2.92
N ARG A 84 19.15 -0.68 -4.11
CA ARG A 84 19.98 0.06 -5.08
C ARG A 84 19.53 1.49 -5.30
N LEU A 85 18.30 1.80 -4.99
CA LEU A 85 17.72 3.12 -5.19
C LEU A 85 17.53 3.85 -3.86
N ASN A 86 17.42 5.18 -3.94
CA ASN A 86 17.05 5.98 -2.79
C ASN A 86 15.62 5.63 -2.33
N PRO A 87 15.43 5.06 -1.12
CA PRO A 87 14.13 4.56 -0.69
C PRO A 87 13.07 5.67 -0.60
N LYS A 88 13.45 6.91 -0.29
CA LYS A 88 12.55 8.07 -0.30
C LYS A 88 11.93 8.29 -1.68
N MET A 89 12.76 8.24 -2.72
CA MET A 89 12.29 8.45 -4.10
C MET A 89 11.44 7.28 -4.59
N VAL A 90 11.75 6.07 -4.16
CA VAL A 90 10.94 4.87 -4.47
C VAL A 90 9.57 4.96 -3.84
N VAL A 91 9.47 5.35 -2.56
CA VAL A 91 8.17 5.59 -1.89
C VAL A 91 7.37 6.64 -2.63
N ALA A 92 7.97 7.81 -2.92
CA ALA A 92 7.28 8.89 -3.61
C ALA A 92 6.81 8.50 -5.01
N ALA A 93 7.65 7.83 -5.80
CA ALA A 93 7.29 7.32 -7.13
C ALA A 93 6.14 6.31 -7.07
N GLY A 94 6.18 5.40 -6.09
CA GLY A 94 5.09 4.46 -5.86
C GLY A 94 3.77 5.12 -5.44
N MET A 95 3.84 6.18 -4.61
CA MET A 95 2.65 6.96 -4.24
C MET A 95 2.06 7.68 -5.46
N VAL A 96 2.88 8.33 -6.28
CA VAL A 96 2.44 8.97 -7.53
C VAL A 96 1.86 7.95 -8.51
N GLY A 97 2.55 6.82 -8.72
CA GLY A 97 2.07 5.72 -9.55
C GLY A 97 0.73 5.16 -9.05
N SER A 98 0.58 5.04 -7.73
CA SER A 98 -0.68 4.62 -7.09
C SER A 98 -1.81 5.63 -7.32
N ALA A 99 -1.54 6.93 -7.21
CA ALA A 99 -2.51 7.99 -7.51
C ALA A 99 -3.00 7.92 -8.95
N ILE A 100 -2.07 7.79 -9.91
CA ILE A 100 -2.38 7.70 -11.33
C ILE A 100 -3.22 6.44 -11.62
N THR A 101 -2.75 5.28 -11.19
CA THR A 101 -3.43 4.00 -11.50
C THR A 101 -4.80 3.91 -10.84
N LEU A 102 -4.96 4.45 -9.63
CA LEU A 102 -6.25 4.48 -8.93
C LEU A 102 -7.25 5.41 -9.61
N THR A 103 -6.80 6.59 -10.07
CA THR A 103 -7.63 7.51 -10.87
C THR A 103 -8.05 6.87 -12.19
N LEU A 104 -7.11 6.23 -12.90
CA LEU A 104 -7.39 5.48 -14.13
C LEU A 104 -8.38 4.35 -13.90
N PHE A 105 -8.28 3.62 -12.79
CA PHE A 105 -9.16 2.49 -12.50
C PHE A 105 -10.60 2.91 -12.20
N GLY A 106 -10.80 3.88 -11.31
CA GLY A 106 -12.12 4.12 -10.73
C GLY A 106 -12.79 5.43 -11.16
N THR A 107 -12.02 6.46 -11.51
CA THR A 107 -12.55 7.79 -11.83
C THR A 107 -12.77 7.96 -13.33
N ILE A 108 -11.75 7.69 -14.13
CA ILE A 108 -11.76 7.93 -15.58
C ILE A 108 -12.83 7.11 -16.31
N PRO A 109 -13.03 5.79 -16.06
CA PRO A 109 -14.06 5.02 -16.73
C PRO A 109 -15.46 5.59 -16.52
N LYS A 110 -15.77 6.02 -15.30
CA LYS A 110 -17.08 6.62 -14.97
C LYS A 110 -17.30 7.95 -15.71
N TRP A 111 -16.30 8.83 -15.72
CA TRP A 111 -16.40 10.13 -16.37
C TRP A 111 -16.49 10.05 -17.89
N LEU A 112 -15.80 9.07 -18.50
CA LEU A 112 -15.83 8.86 -19.94
C LEU A 112 -16.92 7.88 -20.41
N ASN A 113 -17.70 7.30 -19.50
CA ASN A 113 -18.63 6.19 -19.77
C ASN A 113 -17.97 5.05 -20.55
N PHE A 114 -16.74 4.73 -20.18
CA PHE A 114 -15.90 3.71 -20.80
C PHE A 114 -15.73 2.51 -19.89
N TYR A 115 -16.38 1.41 -20.19
CA TYR A 115 -16.37 0.19 -19.38
C TYR A 115 -15.81 -0.98 -20.18
N SER A 116 -14.68 -1.53 -19.72
CA SER A 116 -13.97 -2.62 -20.40
C SER A 116 -13.29 -3.53 -19.39
N VAL A 117 -13.60 -4.83 -19.44
CA VAL A 117 -12.98 -5.84 -18.57
C VAL A 117 -11.45 -5.86 -18.67
N PRO A 118 -10.82 -5.90 -19.88
CA PRO A 118 -9.37 -5.84 -19.99
C PRO A 118 -8.76 -4.57 -19.40
N TYR A 119 -9.43 -3.43 -19.56
CA TYR A 119 -8.97 -2.16 -19.01
C TYR A 119 -8.92 -2.17 -17.48
N TYR A 120 -9.98 -2.67 -16.83
CA TYR A 120 -10.01 -2.81 -15.37
C TYR A 120 -8.93 -3.76 -14.86
N ILE A 121 -8.72 -4.89 -15.54
CA ILE A 121 -7.66 -5.84 -15.20
C ILE A 121 -6.28 -5.18 -15.28
N MET A 122 -5.96 -4.53 -16.40
CA MET A 122 -4.65 -3.94 -16.65
C MET A 122 -4.34 -2.80 -15.65
N THR A 123 -5.30 -1.92 -15.41
CA THR A 123 -5.13 -0.80 -14.45
C THR A 123 -4.98 -1.30 -13.03
N TYR A 124 -5.67 -2.38 -12.65
CA TYR A 124 -5.59 -2.93 -11.30
C TYR A 124 -4.33 -3.77 -11.07
N ILE A 125 -3.82 -4.45 -12.11
CA ILE A 125 -2.46 -5.03 -12.11
C ILE A 125 -1.42 -3.92 -11.90
N ALA A 126 -1.48 -2.85 -12.69
CA ALA A 126 -0.56 -1.73 -12.57
C ALA A 126 -0.60 -1.12 -11.16
N PHE A 127 -1.79 -0.98 -10.57
CA PHE A 127 -1.95 -0.53 -9.19
C PHE A 127 -1.25 -1.47 -8.20
N GLY A 128 -1.41 -2.80 -8.32
CA GLY A 128 -0.72 -3.79 -7.50
C GLY A 128 0.80 -3.71 -7.60
N LEU A 129 1.32 -3.54 -8.82
CA LEU A 129 2.76 -3.44 -9.07
C LEU A 129 3.39 -2.21 -8.39
N VAL A 130 2.77 -1.05 -8.51
CA VAL A 130 3.31 0.20 -7.91
C VAL A 130 3.11 0.25 -6.40
N GLN A 131 2.04 -0.33 -5.88
CA GLN A 131 1.78 -0.40 -4.44
C GLN A 131 2.80 -1.22 -3.66
N ALA A 132 3.42 -2.21 -4.30
CA ALA A 132 4.32 -3.14 -3.65
C ALA A 132 5.65 -2.51 -3.20
N CYS A 133 6.06 -1.37 -3.77
CA CYS A 133 7.29 -0.68 -3.36
C CYS A 133 7.21 -0.06 -1.96
N GLY A 134 6.01 0.24 -1.47
CA GLY A 134 5.82 0.97 -0.21
C GLY A 134 6.46 0.29 0.99
N TRP A 135 6.11 -0.97 1.27
CA TRP A 135 6.57 -1.66 2.47
C TRP A 135 8.10 -1.80 2.58
N PRO A 136 8.83 -2.36 1.58
CA PRO A 136 10.28 -2.50 1.69
C PRO A 136 10.99 -1.16 1.81
N SER A 137 10.55 -0.15 1.07
CA SER A 137 11.21 1.17 1.08
C SER A 137 10.96 1.94 2.37
N GLU A 138 9.74 1.91 2.92
CA GLU A 138 9.43 2.53 4.22
C GLU A 138 10.19 1.86 5.36
N ILE A 139 10.31 0.54 5.36
CA ILE A 139 11.13 -0.18 6.35
C ILE A 139 12.59 0.21 6.21
N ALA A 140 13.12 0.39 5.01
CA ALA A 140 14.50 0.83 4.79
C ALA A 140 14.73 2.22 5.39
N ILE A 141 13.83 3.19 5.17
CA ILE A 141 13.91 4.52 5.78
C ILE A 141 13.88 4.39 7.31
N MET A 142 12.94 3.65 7.87
CA MET A 142 12.83 3.45 9.32
C MET A 142 14.08 2.78 9.90
N ALA A 143 14.66 1.81 9.18
CA ALA A 143 15.88 1.13 9.60
C ALA A 143 17.09 2.06 9.65
N ASN A 144 17.19 3.02 8.72
CA ASN A 144 18.27 4.01 8.68
C ASN A 144 18.18 5.03 9.84
N TRP A 145 16.95 5.40 10.23
CA TRP A 145 16.72 6.42 11.24
C TRP A 145 16.67 5.87 12.67
N PHE A 146 16.25 4.62 12.86
CA PHE A 146 16.05 4.02 14.19
C PHE A 146 17.04 2.86 14.42
N GLY A 147 18.02 3.09 15.31
CA GLY A 147 19.05 2.13 15.65
C GLY A 147 18.53 0.89 16.40
N LYS A 148 19.44 -0.08 16.64
CA LYS A 148 19.11 -1.43 17.14
C LYS A 148 18.44 -1.48 18.53
N GLY A 149 18.74 -0.53 19.43
CA GLY A 149 18.36 -0.64 20.86
C GLY A 149 16.84 -0.67 21.15
N ASN A 150 16.03 0.18 20.49
CA ASN A 150 14.58 0.27 20.69
C ASN A 150 13.78 -0.03 19.43
N ARG A 151 14.44 -0.61 18.42
CA ARG A 151 13.85 -0.82 17.08
C ARG A 151 12.57 -1.64 17.12
N GLY A 152 12.52 -2.70 17.93
CA GLY A 152 11.34 -3.55 18.04
C GLY A 152 10.09 -2.80 18.51
N PHE A 153 10.23 -1.98 19.54
CA PHE A 153 9.12 -1.16 20.05
C PHE A 153 8.68 -0.11 19.03
N VAL A 154 9.64 0.65 18.46
CA VAL A 154 9.34 1.69 17.47
C VAL A 154 8.66 1.10 16.24
N MET A 155 9.16 -0.01 15.71
CA MET A 155 8.58 -0.69 14.56
C MET A 155 7.21 -1.29 14.87
N GLY A 156 7.01 -1.80 16.09
CA GLY A 156 5.70 -2.31 16.54
C GLY A 156 4.64 -1.20 16.57
N VAL A 157 4.97 -0.03 17.12
CA VAL A 157 4.06 1.13 17.11
C VAL A 157 3.85 1.67 15.69
N TRP A 158 4.93 1.73 14.89
CA TRP A 158 4.86 2.19 13.50
C TRP A 158 3.96 1.26 12.65
N ALA A 159 3.98 -0.05 12.86
CA ALA A 159 3.14 -1.00 12.11
C ALA A 159 1.63 -0.74 12.27
N ALA A 160 1.21 0.01 13.31
CA ALA A 160 -0.18 0.45 13.47
C ALA A 160 -0.64 1.41 12.35
N CYS A 161 0.26 1.95 11.52
CA CYS A 161 -0.11 2.72 10.33
C CYS A 161 -1.03 1.95 9.38
N GLN A 162 -0.91 0.61 9.32
CA GLN A 162 -1.74 -0.24 8.46
C GLN A 162 -3.23 -0.22 8.89
N PRO A 163 -3.60 -0.65 10.10
CA PRO A 163 -5.01 -0.60 10.54
C PRO A 163 -5.54 0.84 10.60
N VAL A 164 -4.72 1.81 11.01
CA VAL A 164 -5.11 3.23 11.01
C VAL A 164 -5.43 3.71 9.60
N GLY A 165 -4.59 3.40 8.62
CA GLY A 165 -4.83 3.70 7.21
C GLY A 165 -6.12 3.05 6.67
N ASN A 166 -6.40 1.79 7.07
CA ASN A 166 -7.64 1.10 6.68
C ASN A 166 -8.89 1.79 7.26
N ILE A 167 -8.82 2.26 8.52
CA ILE A 167 -9.93 3.00 9.15
C ILE A 167 -10.17 4.31 8.41
N PHE A 168 -9.11 5.10 8.17
CA PHE A 168 -9.24 6.35 7.41
C PHE A 168 -9.73 6.12 5.99
N GLY A 169 -9.27 5.06 5.30
CA GLY A 169 -9.74 4.69 3.97
C GLY A 169 -11.24 4.40 3.93
N SER A 170 -11.77 3.68 4.94
CA SER A 170 -13.22 3.45 5.07
C SER A 170 -13.97 4.75 5.37
N MET A 171 -13.42 5.61 6.22
CA MET A 171 -14.03 6.90 6.56
C MET A 171 -14.05 7.84 5.34
N PHE A 172 -12.97 7.94 4.57
CA PHE A 172 -12.94 8.73 3.34
C PHE A 172 -13.95 8.23 2.31
N THR A 173 -14.09 6.90 2.18
CA THR A 173 -15.13 6.31 1.33
C THR A 173 -16.52 6.74 1.79
N ALA A 174 -16.85 6.57 3.06
CA ALA A 174 -18.17 6.94 3.59
C ALA A 174 -18.51 8.43 3.40
N MET A 175 -17.51 9.30 3.48
CA MET A 175 -17.70 10.75 3.32
C MET A 175 -18.07 11.16 1.88
N VAL A 176 -17.49 10.50 0.87
CA VAL A 176 -17.64 10.93 -0.52
C VAL A 176 -18.51 10.02 -1.38
N LEU A 177 -18.82 8.81 -0.90
CA LEU A 177 -19.66 7.85 -1.62
C LEU A 177 -21.03 8.39 -2.03
N PRO A 178 -21.72 9.24 -1.23
CA PRO A 178 -22.99 9.88 -1.64
C PRO A 178 -22.88 10.77 -2.89
N LEU A 179 -21.67 11.25 -3.21
CA LEU A 179 -21.41 12.05 -4.41
C LEU A 179 -21.18 11.18 -5.66
N GLY A 180 -20.83 9.91 -5.46
CA GLY A 180 -20.47 8.94 -6.49
C GLY A 180 -19.23 8.15 -6.10
N TYR A 181 -19.18 6.87 -6.49
CA TYR A 181 -18.03 6.01 -6.14
C TYR A 181 -16.71 6.46 -6.78
N GLU A 182 -16.75 7.15 -7.92
CA GLU A 182 -15.60 7.71 -8.63
C GLU A 182 -14.85 8.74 -7.78
N TYR A 183 -15.55 9.50 -6.93
CA TYR A 183 -14.93 10.46 -6.02
C TYR A 183 -14.18 9.80 -4.88
N THR A 184 -14.52 8.56 -4.52
CA THR A 184 -13.72 7.78 -3.55
C THR A 184 -12.32 7.50 -4.09
N PHE A 185 -12.23 7.09 -5.35
CA PHE A 185 -10.94 6.88 -6.01
C PHE A 185 -10.17 8.18 -6.18
N LEU A 186 -10.85 9.24 -6.63
CA LEU A 186 -10.23 10.56 -6.81
C LEU A 186 -9.67 11.13 -5.50
N LEU A 187 -10.45 11.10 -4.41
CA LEU A 187 -10.02 11.58 -3.10
C LEU A 187 -8.77 10.83 -2.61
N ASN A 188 -8.79 9.50 -2.66
CA ASN A 188 -7.63 8.70 -2.27
C ASN A 188 -6.40 8.97 -3.16
N SER A 189 -6.61 9.19 -4.47
CA SER A 189 -5.54 9.56 -5.41
C SER A 189 -4.93 10.92 -5.07
N VAL A 190 -5.74 11.91 -4.76
CA VAL A 190 -5.26 13.25 -4.36
C VAL A 190 -4.50 13.18 -3.04
N LEU A 191 -5.03 12.48 -2.04
CA LEU A 191 -4.39 12.35 -0.73
C LEU A 191 -3.04 11.64 -0.82
N ILE A 192 -2.94 10.54 -1.57
CA ILE A 192 -1.66 9.83 -1.74
C ILE A 192 -0.67 10.65 -2.56
N ALA A 193 -1.12 11.42 -3.56
CA ALA A 193 -0.26 12.34 -4.31
C ALA A 193 0.30 13.48 -3.43
N ILE A 194 -0.53 14.06 -2.55
CA ILE A 194 -0.07 15.04 -1.55
C ILE A 194 0.95 14.38 -0.61
N GLY A 195 0.67 13.15 -0.16
CA GLY A 195 1.61 12.37 0.66
C GLY A 195 2.97 12.19 -0.03
N ALA A 196 3.00 11.95 -1.34
CA ALA A 196 4.25 11.84 -2.11
C ALA A 196 5.08 13.14 -2.05
N VAL A 197 4.43 14.28 -2.20
CA VAL A 197 5.08 15.59 -2.09
C VAL A 197 5.66 15.78 -0.68
N VAL A 198 4.88 15.44 0.37
CA VAL A 198 5.34 15.53 1.76
C VAL A 198 6.55 14.63 2.01
N VAL A 199 6.54 13.39 1.51
CA VAL A 199 7.69 12.47 1.65
C VAL A 199 8.96 13.07 1.01
N VAL A 200 8.85 13.63 -0.20
CA VAL A 200 10.01 14.21 -0.89
C VAL A 200 10.55 15.46 -0.19
N THR A 201 9.68 16.29 0.36
CA THR A 201 10.06 17.60 0.90
C THR A 201 10.41 17.58 2.39
N ALA A 202 9.78 16.69 3.17
CA ALA A 202 9.86 16.75 4.64
C ALA A 202 10.90 15.81 5.25
N ILE A 203 11.31 14.74 4.56
CA ILE A 203 12.24 13.75 5.14
C ILE A 203 13.40 13.43 4.21
N ASP A 204 14.47 12.93 4.82
CA ASP A 204 15.61 12.34 4.12
C ASP A 204 15.65 10.83 4.36
N SER A 205 16.24 10.08 3.42
CA SER A 205 16.33 8.61 3.49
C SER A 205 17.22 8.10 4.60
N SER A 206 18.18 8.92 5.03
CA SER A 206 19.11 8.64 6.12
C SER A 206 19.47 9.93 6.85
N PRO A 207 19.82 9.89 8.14
CA PRO A 207 20.34 11.05 8.84
C PRO A 207 21.61 11.53 8.10
N GLU A 208 21.68 12.85 7.82
CA GLU A 208 22.91 13.46 7.36
C GLU A 208 24.00 13.14 8.39
N GLN A 209 25.10 12.56 7.94
CA GLN A 209 26.33 12.61 8.72
C GLN A 209 26.69 14.09 8.78
N GLU A 210 26.54 14.73 9.95
CA GLU A 210 27.18 16.02 10.18
C GLU A 210 28.62 15.88 9.74
N HIS A 211 28.97 16.61 8.70
CA HIS A 211 30.37 16.87 8.40
C HIS A 211 30.94 17.59 9.61
N SER A 212 31.40 16.83 10.60
CA SER A 212 32.34 17.32 11.55
C SER A 212 33.66 17.51 10.79
N GLU A 213 33.84 18.71 10.25
CA GLU A 213 35.18 19.21 9.96
C GLU A 213 36.00 19.12 11.26
N GLY A 214 36.94 18.20 11.28
CA GLY A 214 37.96 18.11 12.33
C GLY A 214 37.66 17.09 13.42
N LEU A 215 37.95 15.82 13.11
CA LEU A 215 38.70 14.87 13.96
C LEU A 215 38.85 13.58 13.16
N GLU A 216 39.99 13.45 12.51
CA GLU A 216 40.50 12.15 12.08
C GLU A 216 40.69 11.27 13.33
N ALA A 217 40.09 10.16 13.34
CA ALA A 217 40.56 8.84 13.76
C ALA A 217 39.42 7.97 14.28
N ASN A 218 39.34 6.76 13.74
CA ASN A 218 38.58 5.59 14.24
C ASN A 218 37.08 5.59 14.12
N SER A 219 36.58 5.38 12.93
CA SER A 219 35.30 4.68 12.75
C SER A 219 35.28 3.84 11.47
N THR A 220 36.12 2.82 11.44
CA THR A 220 35.98 1.67 10.55
C THR A 220 34.97 0.73 11.17
N GLU A 221 33.68 1.12 11.18
CA GLU A 221 32.54 0.23 11.32
C GLU A 221 31.38 0.73 10.46
N THR A 222 31.65 0.92 9.16
CA THR A 222 30.61 0.72 8.16
C THR A 222 30.26 -0.75 8.21
N HIS A 223 29.22 -1.10 8.94
CA HIS A 223 28.62 -2.41 8.84
C HIS A 223 28.07 -2.59 7.41
N ASN A 224 28.97 -3.00 6.52
CA ASN A 224 28.64 -3.70 5.31
C ASN A 224 27.87 -4.98 5.72
N PHE A 225 26.54 -4.92 5.75
CA PHE A 225 25.69 -6.10 5.68
C PHE A 225 25.78 -6.72 4.27
N HIS A 226 27.01 -6.93 3.79
CA HIS A 226 27.28 -7.80 2.65
C HIS A 226 27.62 -9.19 3.18
N GLY A 227 26.66 -9.80 3.90
CA GLY A 227 26.59 -11.25 3.89
C GLY A 227 26.28 -11.66 2.45
N GLU A 228 26.96 -12.70 1.93
CA GLU A 228 26.63 -13.24 0.60
C GLU A 228 25.11 -13.42 0.47
N PRO A 229 24.49 -12.99 -0.67
CA PRO A 229 23.05 -13.08 -0.84
C PRO A 229 22.62 -14.54 -0.72
N ILE A 230 21.86 -14.83 0.32
CA ILE A 230 21.32 -16.18 0.56
C ILE A 230 20.25 -16.45 -0.48
N SER A 231 20.35 -17.56 -1.21
CA SER A 231 19.31 -18.01 -2.13
C SER A 231 17.97 -18.14 -1.39
N LEU A 232 16.87 -17.73 -2.03
CA LEU A 232 15.50 -17.81 -1.49
C LEU A 232 15.19 -19.21 -0.92
N LEU A 233 15.61 -20.26 -1.62
CA LEU A 233 15.41 -21.64 -1.19
C LEU A 233 16.17 -21.95 0.13
N LYS A 234 17.40 -21.47 0.25
CA LYS A 234 18.17 -21.63 1.49
C LYS A 234 17.54 -20.84 2.64
N ALA A 235 17.00 -19.64 2.36
CA ALA A 235 16.31 -18.83 3.37
C ALA A 235 15.05 -19.52 3.89
N LEU A 236 14.25 -20.16 3.02
CA LEU A 236 13.06 -20.92 3.41
C LEU A 236 13.35 -22.16 4.24
N LEU A 237 14.55 -22.76 4.07
CA LEU A 237 14.99 -23.93 4.82
C LEU A 237 15.59 -23.59 6.19
N LEU A 238 15.73 -22.31 6.53
CA LEU A 238 16.17 -21.93 7.88
C LEU A 238 15.14 -22.39 8.95
N PRO A 239 15.62 -22.85 10.12
CA PRO A 239 14.75 -23.34 11.18
C PRO A 239 13.67 -22.31 11.56
N GLY A 240 12.41 -22.70 11.55
CA GLY A 240 11.27 -21.87 11.92
C GLY A 240 10.72 -20.94 10.82
N VAL A 241 11.47 -20.65 9.76
CA VAL A 241 11.01 -19.72 8.69
C VAL A 241 9.78 -20.25 7.99
N LEU A 242 9.76 -21.52 7.59
CA LEU A 242 8.60 -22.11 6.89
C LEU A 242 7.35 -22.11 7.77
N ALA A 243 7.48 -22.49 9.05
CA ALA A 243 6.37 -22.49 9.99
C ALA A 243 5.82 -21.06 10.20
N TYR A 244 6.72 -20.08 10.34
CA TYR A 244 6.33 -18.66 10.41
C TYR A 244 5.61 -18.18 9.16
N CYS A 245 6.10 -18.54 7.97
CA CYS A 245 5.46 -18.18 6.69
C CYS A 245 4.04 -18.76 6.59
N ILE A 246 3.86 -20.05 6.96
CA ILE A 246 2.54 -20.71 6.93
C ILE A 246 1.58 -20.02 7.91
N CYS A 247 2.03 -19.77 9.15
CA CYS A 247 1.23 -19.07 10.15
C CYS A 247 0.79 -17.69 9.66
N ASN A 248 1.72 -16.90 9.10
CA ASN A 248 1.38 -15.59 8.54
C ASN A 248 0.45 -15.69 7.32
N ALA A 249 0.61 -16.71 6.47
CA ALA A 249 -0.26 -16.93 5.32
C ALA A 249 -1.71 -17.18 5.78
N CYS A 250 -1.91 -18.05 6.77
CA CYS A 250 -3.24 -18.31 7.36
C CYS A 250 -3.84 -17.04 7.99
N LEU A 251 -3.06 -16.30 8.78
CA LEU A 251 -3.50 -15.06 9.40
C LEU A 251 -3.89 -14.00 8.35
N LYS A 252 -3.06 -13.83 7.31
CA LYS A 252 -3.32 -12.88 6.23
C LYS A 252 -4.53 -13.28 5.38
N LEU A 253 -4.75 -14.59 5.15
CA LEU A 253 -5.94 -15.07 4.45
C LEU A 253 -7.23 -14.57 5.11
N VAL A 254 -7.36 -14.75 6.44
CA VAL A 254 -8.52 -14.27 7.19
C VAL A 254 -8.62 -12.75 7.15
N ASN A 255 -7.52 -12.05 7.42
CA ASN A 255 -7.50 -10.59 7.40
C ASN A 255 -7.91 -10.00 6.05
N TYR A 256 -7.42 -10.56 4.94
CA TYR A 256 -7.75 -10.07 3.61
C TYR A 256 -9.17 -10.43 3.17
N ALA A 257 -9.72 -11.58 3.62
CA ALA A 257 -11.13 -11.90 3.40
C ALA A 257 -12.04 -10.80 3.99
N PHE A 258 -11.82 -10.43 5.25
CA PHE A 258 -12.56 -9.31 5.86
C PHE A 258 -12.23 -7.96 5.21
N PHE A 259 -10.97 -7.72 4.89
CA PHE A 259 -10.55 -6.45 4.29
C PHE A 259 -11.26 -6.16 2.98
N PHE A 260 -11.35 -7.14 2.07
CA PHE A 260 -11.91 -6.95 0.73
C PHE A 260 -13.42 -7.14 0.66
N TRP A 261 -14.01 -8.01 1.52
CA TRP A 261 -15.37 -8.49 1.33
C TRP A 261 -16.36 -8.11 2.41
N LEU A 262 -15.89 -7.73 3.61
CA LEU A 262 -16.80 -7.42 4.72
C LEU A 262 -17.81 -6.31 4.38
N PRO A 263 -17.42 -5.16 3.76
CA PRO A 263 -18.40 -4.12 3.41
C PRO A 263 -19.47 -4.63 2.46
N LEU A 264 -19.08 -5.32 1.38
CA LEU A 264 -20.05 -5.88 0.43
C LEU A 264 -20.98 -6.93 1.08
N TYR A 265 -20.42 -7.79 1.93
CA TYR A 265 -21.19 -8.80 2.66
C TYR A 265 -22.24 -8.15 3.58
N LEU A 266 -21.88 -7.12 4.32
CA LEU A 266 -22.79 -6.40 5.20
C LEU A 266 -23.91 -5.70 4.41
N THR A 267 -23.58 -5.08 3.28
CA THR A 267 -24.59 -4.46 2.40
C THR A 267 -25.54 -5.49 1.80
N ASP A 268 -25.01 -6.59 1.24
CA ASP A 268 -25.83 -7.60 0.53
C ASP A 268 -26.64 -8.47 1.49
N ALA A 269 -26.09 -8.87 2.67
CA ALA A 269 -26.75 -9.77 3.60
C ALA A 269 -27.62 -9.07 4.65
N TYR A 270 -27.24 -7.86 5.08
CA TYR A 270 -27.89 -7.14 6.16
C TYR A 270 -28.50 -5.81 5.74
N HIS A 271 -28.39 -5.44 4.45
CA HIS A 271 -28.88 -4.16 3.90
C HIS A 271 -28.37 -2.93 4.67
N TRP A 272 -27.14 -2.99 5.18
CA TRP A 272 -26.51 -1.86 5.82
C TRP A 272 -26.03 -0.86 4.73
N GLU A 273 -26.45 0.40 4.91
CA GLU A 273 -26.05 1.52 4.04
C GLU A 273 -24.71 2.14 4.47
#